data_2dc31a3754b50d7aaf2f55cb5f7f59d0
#
_entry.id   2dc31a3754b50d7aaf2f55cb5f7f59d0
#
_cell.length_a   1.000
_cell.length_b   1.000
_cell.length_c   1.000
_cell.angle_alpha   90.00
_cell.angle_beta   90.00
_cell.angle_gamma   90.00
#
_symmetry.space_group_name_H-M   'P 1'
#
loop_
_entity.id
_entity.type
_entity.pdbx_description
1 polymer ?
#
loop_
_entity_poly.entity_id
_entity_poly.type
_entity_poly.pdbx_seq_one_letter_code
_entity_poly.pdbx_strand_id
1 'polypeptide(L)' 'MKECYNVKEYFLDELQFQGLAATFFLLNGFQLKGVLLHYDDEVLIVESGGKKQMLFQQAVSTIAPSQELPFPTVY' A
#
# COMPACT_ATOMS: atom_id res chain seq x y z
N MET A 1 13.46 -24.47 5.16
CA MET A 1 13.31 -23.67 4.60
C MET A 1 12.85 -22.60 5.00
N LYS A 2 12.98 -21.91 4.88
CA LYS A 2 12.51 -21.00 5.25
C LYS A 2 11.60 -20.38 4.54
N GLU A 3 10.76 -19.98 4.93
CA GLU A 3 9.82 -19.45 4.33
C GLU A 3 10.16 -18.13 3.97
N CYS A 4 9.97 -17.67 2.91
CA CYS A 4 10.25 -16.36 2.51
C CYS A 4 9.14 -15.47 2.82
N TYR A 5 9.44 -14.49 3.61
CA TYR A 5 8.50 -13.51 4.02
C TYR A 5 8.50 -12.42 2.97
N ASN A 6 7.37 -12.19 2.33
CA ASN A 6 7.27 -11.18 1.28
C ASN A 6 6.89 -9.86 1.93
N VAL A 7 7.85 -8.97 2.04
CA VAL A 7 7.68 -7.71 2.74
C VAL A 7 6.61 -6.85 2.09
N LYS A 8 6.59 -6.82 0.76
CA LYS A 8 5.60 -6.00 0.08
C LYS A 8 4.19 -6.49 0.37
N GLU A 9 3.98 -7.79 0.30
CA GLU A 9 2.65 -8.34 0.56
C GLU A 9 2.24 -8.11 2.00
N TYR A 10 3.16 -8.28 2.92
CA TYR A 10 2.84 -8.06 4.32
C TYR A 10 2.43 -6.61 4.53
N PHE A 11 3.18 -5.67 3.97
CA PHE A 11 2.89 -4.26 4.12
C PHE A 11 1.51 -3.93 3.55
N LEU A 12 1.24 -4.40 2.35
CA LEU A 12 -0.03 -4.10 1.70
C LEU A 12 -1.20 -4.79 2.39
N ASP A 13 -0.99 -6.02 2.87
CA ASP A 13 -2.03 -6.73 3.60
C ASP A 13 -2.40 -6.00 4.89
N GLU A 14 -1.38 -5.54 5.62
CA GLU A 14 -1.66 -4.82 6.86
C GLU A 14 -2.35 -3.50 6.59
N LEU A 15 -1.92 -2.81 5.55
CA LEU A 15 -2.52 -1.54 5.21
C LEU A 15 -3.99 -1.73 4.86
N GLN A 16 -4.29 -2.77 4.09
CA GLN A 16 -5.65 -3.07 3.70
C GLN A 16 -6.47 -3.53 4.89
N PHE A 17 -5.91 -4.42 5.69
CA PHE A 17 -6.61 -5.00 6.81
C PHE A 17 -7.00 -3.94 7.84
N GLN A 18 -6.09 -3.02 8.11
CA GLN A 18 -6.34 -2.01 9.12
C GLN A 18 -7.12 -0.82 8.58
N GLY A 19 -7.29 -0.73 7.28
CA GLY A 19 -8.07 0.36 6.70
C GLY A 19 -7.45 1.71 6.95
N LEU A 20 -6.13 1.79 7.06
CA LEU A 20 -5.48 3.05 7.34
C LEU A 20 -5.39 3.90 6.10
N ALA A 21 -5.59 5.19 6.26
CA ALA A 21 -5.31 6.12 5.19
C ALA A 21 -3.82 6.15 4.93
N ALA A 22 -3.44 6.34 3.69
CA ALA A 22 -2.04 6.40 3.32
C ALA A 22 -1.86 7.37 2.17
N THR A 23 -0.65 7.87 2.03
CA THR A 23 -0.31 8.70 0.90
C THR A 23 0.47 7.84 -0.08
N PHE A 24 0.00 7.81 -1.32
CA PHE A 24 0.64 7.05 -2.38
C PHE A 24 1.38 8.04 -3.26
N PHE A 25 2.70 7.99 -3.23
CA PHE A 25 3.54 8.91 -4.01
C PHE A 25 3.81 8.27 -5.36
N LEU A 26 3.46 8.96 -6.42
CA LEU A 26 3.61 8.43 -7.76
C LEU A 26 4.90 8.90 -8.38
N LEU A 27 5.39 8.15 -9.36
CA LEU A 27 6.66 8.48 -9.99
C LEU A 27 6.64 9.82 -10.70
N ASN A 28 5.47 10.26 -11.14
CA ASN A 28 5.36 11.55 -11.83
C ASN A 28 5.27 12.73 -10.87
N GLY A 29 5.39 12.47 -9.56
CA GLY A 29 5.38 13.54 -8.57
C GLY A 29 4.03 13.80 -7.93
N PHE A 30 2.97 13.16 -8.43
CA PHE A 30 1.66 13.36 -7.83
C PHE A 30 1.56 12.53 -6.57
N GLN A 31 0.69 12.96 -5.68
CA GLN A 31 0.40 12.23 -4.45
C GLN A 31 -1.09 11.99 -4.38
N LEU A 32 -1.46 10.82 -3.89
CA LEU A 32 -2.86 10.48 -3.72
C LEU A 32 -3.04 9.96 -2.32
N LYS A 33 -3.97 10.55 -1.56
CA LYS A 33 -4.27 10.07 -0.23
C LYS A 33 -5.53 9.26 -0.26
N GLY A 34 -5.51 8.12 0.38
CA GLY A 34 -6.71 7.28 0.41
C GLY A 34 -6.46 6.00 1.16
N VAL A 35 -7.42 5.09 1.04
CA VAL A 35 -7.37 3.82 1.73
C VAL A 35 -7.24 2.72 0.70
N LEU A 36 -6.32 1.80 0.95
CA LEU A 36 -6.12 0.67 0.05
C LEU A 36 -7.24 -0.32 0.27
N LEU A 37 -7.98 -0.63 -0.78
CA LEU A 37 -9.08 -1.57 -0.70
C LEU A 37 -8.68 -2.96 -1.16
N HIS A 38 -7.94 -3.02 -2.26
CA HIS A 38 -7.52 -4.31 -2.84
C HIS A 38 -6.21 -4.12 -3.56
N TYR A 39 -5.50 -5.20 -3.76
CA TYR A 39 -4.30 -5.14 -4.57
C TYR A 39 -4.01 -6.52 -5.14
N ASP A 40 -3.24 -6.54 -6.20
CA ASP A 40 -2.70 -7.80 -6.71
C ASP A 40 -1.27 -7.50 -7.17
N ASP A 41 -0.72 -8.35 -8.01
CA ASP A 41 0.67 -8.21 -8.41
C ASP A 41 0.95 -6.95 -9.20
N GLU A 42 -0.06 -6.38 -9.81
CA GLU A 42 0.15 -5.29 -10.74
C GLU A 42 -0.51 -4.00 -10.35
N VAL A 43 -1.61 -4.05 -9.61
CA VAL A 43 -2.41 -2.87 -9.36
C VAL A 43 -2.81 -2.73 -7.91
N LEU A 44 -3.19 -1.53 -7.55
CA LEU A 44 -3.77 -1.21 -6.25
C LEU A 44 -5.10 -0.51 -6.50
N ILE A 45 -6.11 -0.86 -5.71
CA ILE A 45 -7.38 -0.14 -5.74
C ILE A 45 -7.45 0.71 -4.50
N VAL A 46 -7.52 2.01 -4.68
CA VAL A 46 -7.48 2.96 -3.59
C VAL A 46 -8.75 3.80 -3.61
N GLU A 47 -9.34 4.00 -2.46
CA GLU A 47 -10.49 4.86 -2.35
C GLU A 47 -10.03 6.21 -1.83
N SER A 48 -10.31 7.27 -2.56
CA SER A 48 -9.87 8.59 -2.21
C SER A 48 -11.01 9.56 -2.49
N GLY A 49 -11.46 10.29 -1.48
CA GLY A 49 -12.53 11.25 -1.67
C GLY A 49 -13.82 10.63 -2.14
N GLY A 50 -14.09 9.40 -1.71
CA GLY A 50 -15.31 8.72 -2.10
C GLY A 50 -15.26 8.05 -3.46
N LYS A 51 -14.10 8.09 -4.11
CA LYS A 51 -13.96 7.49 -5.44
C LYS A 51 -12.91 6.41 -5.39
N LYS A 52 -13.15 5.32 -6.13
CA LYS A 52 -12.19 4.24 -6.22
C LYS A 52 -11.32 4.47 -7.45
N GLN A 53 -10.03 4.35 -7.27
CA GLN A 53 -9.08 4.55 -8.34
C GLN A 53 -8.12 3.39 -8.38
N MET A 54 -7.70 3.01 -9.58
CA MET A 54 -6.75 1.94 -9.74
C MET A 54 -5.40 2.54 -10.06
N LEU A 55 -4.40 2.17 -9.30
CA LEU A 55 -3.04 2.60 -9.54
C LEU A 55 -2.22 1.40 -9.97
N PHE A 56 -1.37 1.60 -10.95
CA PHE A 56 -0.44 0.54 -11.33
C PHE A 56 0.72 0.57 -10.35
N GLN A 57 1.08 -0.57 -9.82
CA GLN A 57 2.13 -0.62 -8.80
C GLN A 57 3.43 -0.03 -9.31
N GLN A 58 3.73 -0.24 -10.59
CA GLN A 58 4.98 0.27 -11.12
C GLN A 58 5.01 1.80 -11.23
N ALA A 59 3.87 2.45 -11.05
CA ALA A 59 3.83 3.91 -11.06
C ALA A 59 3.93 4.49 -9.65
N VAL A 60 3.97 3.64 -8.63
CA VAL A 60 4.01 4.09 -7.25
C VAL A 60 5.43 3.97 -6.74
N SER A 61 5.97 5.06 -6.19
CA SER A 61 7.31 5.03 -5.65
C SER A 61 7.32 4.76 -4.15
N THR A 62 6.33 5.26 -3.44
CA THR A 62 6.33 5.17 -1.98
C THR A 62 4.91 5.15 -1.48
N ILE A 63 4.67 4.41 -0.43
CA ILE A 63 3.39 4.41 0.25
C ILE A 63 3.66 4.75 1.70
N ALA A 64 3.09 5.85 2.18
CA ALA A 64 3.32 6.32 3.54
C ALA A 64 2.03 6.26 4.33
N PRO A 65 1.88 5.25 5.20
CA PRO A 65 0.67 5.15 6.01
C PRO A 65 0.56 6.29 6.99
N SER A 66 -0.65 6.61 7.39
CA SER A 66 -0.87 7.68 8.36
C SER A 66 -0.41 7.28 9.75
N GLN A 67 -0.30 5.99 10.01
CA GLN A 67 0.20 5.47 11.27
C GLN A 67 1.18 4.36 10.97
N GLU A 68 2.04 4.07 11.91
CA GLU A 68 3.00 3.01 11.70
C GLU A 68 2.33 1.67 11.68
N LEU A 69 2.76 0.82 10.80
CA LEU A 69 2.28 -0.55 10.73
C LEU A 69 3.16 -1.44 11.60
N PRO A 70 2.57 -2.46 12.19
CA PRO A 70 3.35 -3.37 13.01
C PRO A 70 4.12 -4.33 12.13
N PHE A 71 5.40 -4.11 12.02
CA PHE A 71 6.25 -5.03 11.30
C PHE A 71 6.99 -5.93 12.27
N PRO A 72 7.14 -7.18 11.96
CA PRO A 72 7.92 -8.05 12.81
C PRO A 72 9.39 -7.65 12.74
N THR A 73 10.07 -7.79 13.86
CA THR A 73 11.51 -7.57 13.90
C THR A 73 12.16 -8.89 13.56
N VAL A 74 12.99 -8.87 12.54
CA VAL A 74 13.55 -10.10 12.06
C VAL A 74 15.02 -10.01 12.03
N TYR A 75 15.67 -10.22 13.09
CA TYR A 75 17.12 -10.12 13.12
C TYR A 75 17.77 -11.34 13.69
#